data_249d4e7706d917f51f4b779c6d75122d
#
_entry.id   249d4e7706d917f51f4b779c6d75122d
#
_cell.length_a   1.000
_cell.length_b   1.000
_cell.length_c   1.000
_cell.angle_alpha   90.00
_cell.angle_beta   90.00
_cell.angle_gamma   90.00
#
_symmetry.space_group_name_H-M   'P 1'
#
loop_
_entity.id
_entity.type
_entity.pdbx_description
1 polymer ?
#
loop_
_entity_poly.entity_id
_entity_poly.type
_entity_poly.pdbx_seq_one_letter_code
_entity_poly.pdbx_strand_id
1 'polypeptide(L)'
;VTESYDDFINNAQTWGNGNMWQSDFKDSPSAQWEIKEVKRKLYRAVANVNILEGIRFYVSFACSFAFGELKLMEGSAKIISLIARDENQHLAITQNILNKWKAGDDPEMKQIMKEEEEWTYAMFDRAVNEEKRWADHLFRDGSMIGLNDALLKQYVEWIANRRMKAIGLKPVYDIAAKNNPLPWTQHWISSKGLQVAPQETEVESYVVGGIKQDVKKDTFSGFKL
;
A
#
# COMPACT_ATOMS: atom_id res chain seq x y z
N VAL A 1 -3.71 3.97 10.13
CA VAL A 1 -4.49 2.75 9.82
C VAL A 1 -4.97 2.12 11.12
N THR A 2 -4.09 1.79 12.05
CA THR A 2 -4.44 1.13 13.32
C THR A 2 -5.51 1.90 14.09
N GLU A 3 -5.34 3.21 14.28
CA GLU A 3 -6.31 4.06 14.98
C GLU A 3 -7.72 3.97 14.38
N SER A 4 -7.86 4.07 13.05
CA SER A 4 -9.17 3.98 12.39
C SER A 4 -9.77 2.58 12.47
N TYR A 5 -8.93 1.56 12.53
CA TYR A 5 -9.36 0.17 12.67
C TYR A 5 -9.84 -0.11 14.09
N ASP A 6 -9.08 0.33 15.08
CA ASP A 6 -9.43 0.20 16.50
C ASP A 6 -10.73 0.97 16.82
N ASP A 7 -10.87 2.17 16.27
CA ASP A 7 -12.10 2.96 16.36
C ASP A 7 -13.32 2.22 15.78
N PHE A 8 -13.15 1.58 14.63
CA PHE A 8 -14.22 0.78 14.04
C PHE A 8 -14.58 -0.43 14.90
N ILE A 9 -13.56 -1.22 15.31
CA ILE A 9 -13.77 -2.43 16.12
C ILE A 9 -14.43 -2.10 17.45
N ASN A 10 -13.92 -1.11 18.17
CA ASN A 10 -14.45 -0.72 19.47
C ASN A 10 -15.93 -0.30 19.38
N ASN A 11 -16.30 0.43 18.34
CA ASN A 11 -17.70 0.81 18.12
C ASN A 11 -18.56 -0.38 17.71
N ALA A 12 -18.07 -1.22 16.80
CA ALA A 12 -18.80 -2.42 16.38
C ALA A 12 -19.03 -3.39 17.55
N GLN A 13 -18.05 -3.54 18.45
CA GLN A 13 -18.17 -4.38 19.65
C GLN A 13 -19.16 -3.79 20.67
N THR A 14 -19.16 -2.49 20.87
CA THR A 14 -20.14 -1.80 21.73
C THR A 14 -21.57 -2.06 21.23
N TRP A 15 -21.76 -2.04 19.91
CA TRP A 15 -23.03 -2.39 19.28
C TRP A 15 -23.39 -3.87 19.42
N GLY A 16 -22.44 -4.78 19.25
CA GLY A 16 -22.67 -6.24 19.32
C GLY A 16 -22.92 -6.78 20.73
N ASN A 17 -22.42 -6.11 21.76
CA ASN A 17 -22.53 -6.54 23.16
C ASN A 17 -23.72 -5.91 23.91
N GLY A 18 -24.37 -4.90 23.34
CA GLY A 18 -25.56 -4.31 23.93
C GLY A 18 -26.84 -5.05 23.50
N ASN A 19 -27.84 -5.10 24.36
CA ASN A 19 -29.19 -5.63 24.07
C ASN A 19 -29.96 -4.84 22.97
N MET A 20 -29.24 -4.11 22.12
CA MET A 20 -29.77 -3.21 21.08
C MET A 20 -30.35 -3.93 19.87
N TRP A 21 -30.29 -5.25 19.81
CA TRP A 21 -30.97 -6.08 18.80
C TRP A 21 -32.47 -6.30 19.06
N GLN A 22 -33.01 -5.70 20.13
CA GLN A 22 -34.47 -5.70 20.33
C GLN A 22 -35.10 -4.82 19.25
N SER A 23 -36.13 -5.37 18.57
CA SER A 23 -36.78 -4.80 17.39
C SER A 23 -37.22 -3.34 17.54
N ASP A 24 -37.54 -2.93 18.76
CA ASP A 24 -38.13 -1.62 19.09
C ASP A 24 -37.09 -0.48 19.13
N PHE A 25 -35.79 -0.79 19.14
CA PHE A 25 -34.69 0.21 19.16
C PHE A 25 -34.15 0.56 17.79
N LYS A 26 -34.29 -0.31 16.77
CA LYS A 26 -33.70 -0.10 15.44
C LYS A 26 -34.17 1.19 14.76
N ASP A 27 -35.39 1.61 15.01
CA ASP A 27 -35.98 2.78 14.36
C ASP A 27 -35.88 4.06 15.20
N SER A 28 -35.25 4.00 16.36
CA SER A 28 -35.03 5.20 17.17
C SER A 28 -33.98 6.13 16.53
N PRO A 29 -34.13 7.46 16.62
CA PRO A 29 -33.13 8.40 16.08
C PRO A 29 -31.72 8.19 16.64
N SER A 30 -31.61 7.77 17.92
CA SER A 30 -30.32 7.47 18.55
C SER A 30 -29.64 6.22 17.93
N ALA A 31 -30.41 5.15 17.71
CA ALA A 31 -29.91 3.94 17.09
C ALA A 31 -29.47 4.18 15.63
N GLN A 32 -30.24 4.94 14.87
CA GLN A 32 -29.90 5.32 13.50
C GLN A 32 -28.60 6.16 13.45
N TRP A 33 -28.43 7.08 14.39
CA TRP A 33 -27.23 7.89 14.50
C TRP A 33 -26.01 7.01 14.82
N GLU A 34 -26.12 6.09 15.74
CA GLU A 34 -25.03 5.18 16.10
C GLU A 34 -24.65 4.25 14.96
N ILE A 35 -25.62 3.73 14.20
CA ILE A 35 -25.36 2.93 12.98
C ILE A 35 -24.59 3.76 11.96
N LYS A 36 -24.98 5.00 11.73
CA LYS A 36 -24.29 5.91 10.80
C LYS A 36 -22.85 6.14 11.25
N GLU A 37 -22.60 6.31 12.55
CA GLU A 37 -21.23 6.47 13.07
C GLU A 37 -20.38 5.22 12.89
N VAL A 38 -20.91 4.02 13.12
CA VAL A 38 -20.21 2.76 12.83
C VAL A 38 -19.88 2.66 11.34
N LYS A 39 -20.80 2.99 10.45
CA LYS A 39 -20.56 3.02 9.00
C LYS A 39 -19.50 4.06 8.61
N ARG A 40 -19.50 5.24 9.24
CA ARG A 40 -18.46 6.26 9.01
C ARG A 40 -17.06 5.74 9.39
N LYS A 41 -16.95 5.08 10.53
CA LYS A 41 -15.70 4.48 10.98
C LYS A 41 -15.26 3.32 10.07
N LEU A 42 -16.19 2.51 9.60
CA LEU A 42 -15.90 1.48 8.59
C LEU A 42 -15.37 2.11 7.29
N TYR A 43 -16.00 3.19 6.82
CA TYR A 43 -15.49 3.92 5.65
C TYR A 43 -14.05 4.39 5.85
N ARG A 44 -13.76 5.03 6.99
CA ARG A 44 -12.42 5.52 7.33
C ARG A 44 -11.40 4.38 7.39
N ALA A 45 -11.76 3.23 7.96
CA ALA A 45 -10.91 2.06 8.01
C ALA A 45 -10.57 1.55 6.60
N VAL A 46 -11.58 1.33 5.75
CA VAL A 46 -11.40 0.86 4.37
C VAL A 46 -10.60 1.86 3.53
N ALA A 47 -10.88 3.16 3.65
CA ALA A 47 -10.13 4.21 2.94
C ALA A 47 -8.65 4.24 3.37
N ASN A 48 -8.38 4.10 4.68
CA ASN A 48 -6.99 4.04 5.18
C ASN A 48 -6.24 2.80 4.71
N VAL A 49 -6.90 1.63 4.66
CA VAL A 49 -6.29 0.43 4.07
C VAL A 49 -5.98 0.66 2.59
N ASN A 50 -6.91 1.24 1.82
CA ASN A 50 -6.69 1.57 0.41
C ASN A 50 -5.48 2.51 0.20
N ILE A 51 -5.31 3.52 1.08
CA ILE A 51 -4.16 4.43 1.05
C ILE A 51 -2.86 3.70 1.44
N LEU A 52 -2.90 2.83 2.45
CA LEU A 52 -1.76 2.01 2.87
C LEU A 52 -1.25 1.17 1.70
N GLU A 53 -2.12 0.33 1.14
CA GLU A 53 -1.80 -0.60 0.06
C GLU A 53 -1.48 0.13 -1.26
N GLY A 54 -2.06 1.31 -1.46
CA GLY A 54 -1.94 2.06 -2.71
C GLY A 54 -0.78 3.05 -2.78
N ILE A 55 -0.23 3.49 -1.63
CA ILE A 55 0.77 4.57 -1.57
C ILE A 55 1.96 4.21 -0.69
N ARG A 56 1.73 3.78 0.57
CA ARG A 56 2.77 3.72 1.60
C ARG A 56 3.86 2.69 1.37
N PHE A 57 3.64 1.70 0.52
CA PHE A 57 4.67 0.71 0.18
C PHE A 57 5.50 1.09 -1.05
N TYR A 58 5.02 2.02 -1.87
CA TYR A 58 5.55 2.22 -3.22
C TYR A 58 6.93 2.89 -3.26
N VAL A 59 7.28 3.72 -2.28
CA VAL A 59 8.65 4.26 -2.14
C VAL A 59 9.63 3.13 -1.89
N SER A 60 9.34 2.27 -0.91
CA SER A 60 10.20 1.13 -0.57
C SER A 60 10.26 0.10 -1.69
N PHE A 61 9.14 -0.15 -2.39
CA PHE A 61 9.14 -1.02 -3.57
C PHE A 61 10.02 -0.46 -4.69
N ALA A 62 9.90 0.83 -5.00
CA ALA A 62 10.73 1.46 -6.04
C ALA A 62 12.22 1.37 -5.70
N CYS A 63 12.62 1.60 -4.45
CA CYS A 63 14.00 1.44 -4.01
C CYS A 63 14.49 -0.02 -4.17
N SER A 64 13.67 -0.99 -3.77
CA SER A 64 14.01 -2.41 -3.92
C SER A 64 14.15 -2.83 -5.38
N PHE A 65 13.25 -2.36 -6.24
CA PHE A 65 13.31 -2.63 -7.68
C PHE A 65 14.50 -1.95 -8.36
N ALA A 66 14.94 -0.76 -7.89
CA ALA A 66 16.11 -0.10 -8.40
C ALA A 66 17.38 -0.96 -8.21
N PHE A 67 17.49 -1.70 -7.11
CA PHE A 67 18.57 -2.68 -6.95
C PHE A 67 18.47 -3.79 -8.01
N GLY A 68 17.27 -4.29 -8.30
CA GLY A 68 17.04 -5.27 -9.35
C GLY A 68 17.43 -4.75 -10.76
N GLU A 69 17.07 -3.49 -11.09
CA GLU A 69 17.48 -2.84 -12.35
C GLU A 69 19.02 -2.74 -12.49
N LEU A 70 19.71 -2.55 -11.38
CA LEU A 70 21.17 -2.52 -11.34
C LEU A 70 21.80 -3.92 -11.27
N LYS A 71 21.02 -4.98 -11.36
CA LYS A 71 21.43 -6.38 -11.18
C LYS A 71 22.11 -6.65 -9.83
N LEU A 72 21.69 -5.87 -8.84
CA LEU A 72 22.08 -6.03 -7.44
C LEU A 72 20.87 -6.59 -6.68
N MET A 73 21.10 -7.56 -5.78
CA MET A 73 20.05 -8.15 -4.94
C MET A 73 18.80 -8.62 -5.71
N GLU A 74 18.97 -9.15 -6.93
CA GLU A 74 17.86 -9.55 -7.82
C GLU A 74 16.88 -10.52 -7.13
N GLY A 75 17.35 -11.48 -6.34
CA GLY A 75 16.51 -12.39 -5.58
C GLY A 75 15.57 -11.65 -4.63
N SER A 76 16.09 -10.66 -3.91
CA SER A 76 15.29 -9.82 -3.02
C SER A 76 14.29 -8.97 -3.80
N ALA A 77 14.69 -8.36 -4.92
CA ALA A 77 13.80 -7.58 -5.77
C ALA A 77 12.66 -8.44 -6.33
N LYS A 78 12.93 -9.68 -6.72
CA LYS A 78 11.92 -10.65 -7.17
C LYS A 78 10.93 -11.01 -6.06
N ILE A 79 11.40 -11.27 -4.84
CA ILE A 79 10.51 -11.51 -3.70
C ILE A 79 9.61 -10.30 -3.44
N ILE A 80 10.17 -9.09 -3.41
CA ILE A 80 9.41 -7.86 -3.22
C ILE A 80 8.39 -7.66 -4.36
N SER A 81 8.70 -8.07 -5.60
CA SER A 81 7.73 -7.99 -6.70
C SER A 81 6.52 -8.90 -6.49
N LEU A 82 6.70 -10.06 -5.87
CA LEU A 82 5.57 -10.95 -5.51
C LEU A 82 4.70 -10.29 -4.44
N ILE A 83 5.31 -9.71 -3.41
CA ILE A 83 4.60 -8.95 -2.37
C ILE A 83 3.81 -7.80 -3.03
N ALA A 84 4.44 -6.99 -3.90
CA ALA A 84 3.76 -5.90 -4.58
C ALA A 84 2.56 -6.35 -5.45
N ARG A 85 2.58 -7.56 -5.97
CA ARG A 85 1.41 -8.16 -6.66
C ARG A 85 0.29 -8.49 -5.70
N ASP A 86 0.60 -9.03 -4.52
CA ASP A 86 -0.40 -9.32 -3.49
C ASP A 86 -1.04 -8.03 -3.00
N GLU A 87 -0.25 -6.97 -2.77
CA GLU A 87 -0.76 -5.64 -2.41
C GLU A 87 -1.68 -5.04 -3.49
N ASN A 88 -1.44 -5.33 -4.76
CA ASN A 88 -2.37 -4.94 -5.83
C ASN A 88 -3.73 -5.64 -5.73
N GLN A 89 -3.79 -6.87 -5.20
CA GLN A 89 -5.07 -7.56 -4.97
C GLN A 89 -5.83 -6.94 -3.80
N HIS A 90 -5.16 -6.67 -2.68
CA HIS A 90 -5.74 -5.98 -1.52
C HIS A 90 -6.28 -4.61 -1.92
N LEU A 91 -5.50 -3.87 -2.69
CA LEU A 91 -5.90 -2.58 -3.25
C LEU A 91 -7.14 -2.70 -4.14
N ALA A 92 -7.20 -3.72 -5.00
CA ALA A 92 -8.36 -3.95 -5.86
C ALA A 92 -9.63 -4.26 -5.06
N ILE A 93 -9.51 -5.00 -3.97
CA ILE A 93 -10.63 -5.31 -3.06
C ILE A 93 -11.17 -4.02 -2.44
N THR A 94 -10.31 -3.23 -1.81
CA THR A 94 -10.74 -1.99 -1.16
C THR A 94 -11.27 -0.96 -2.16
N GLN A 95 -10.68 -0.85 -3.35
CA GLN A 95 -11.21 0.00 -4.42
C GLN A 95 -12.60 -0.46 -4.89
N ASN A 96 -12.82 -1.76 -5.00
CA ASN A 96 -14.13 -2.30 -5.39
C ASN A 96 -15.20 -1.96 -4.34
N ILE A 97 -14.88 -2.11 -3.04
CA ILE A 97 -15.76 -1.74 -1.94
C ILE A 97 -16.13 -0.25 -2.03
N LEU A 98 -15.13 0.63 -2.11
CA LEU A 98 -15.35 2.08 -2.19
C LEU A 98 -16.16 2.48 -3.43
N ASN A 99 -15.90 1.85 -4.58
CA ASN A 99 -16.63 2.12 -5.80
C ASN A 99 -18.09 1.64 -5.75
N LYS A 100 -18.37 0.52 -5.09
CA LYS A 100 -19.74 0.05 -4.85
C LYS A 100 -20.53 1.02 -3.95
N TRP A 101 -19.93 1.47 -2.87
CA TRP A 101 -20.56 2.49 -2.02
C TRP A 101 -20.80 3.80 -2.78
N LYS A 102 -19.84 4.22 -3.60
CA LYS A 102 -19.99 5.39 -4.46
C LYS A 102 -21.12 5.22 -5.48
N ALA A 103 -21.27 4.04 -6.06
CA ALA A 103 -22.35 3.72 -7.01
C ALA A 103 -23.73 3.77 -6.35
N GLY A 104 -23.81 3.51 -5.03
CA GLY A 104 -25.04 3.59 -4.25
C GLY A 104 -25.61 2.24 -3.85
N ASP A 105 -24.78 1.19 -3.85
CA ASP A 105 -25.18 -0.14 -3.31
C ASP A 105 -25.67 -0.02 -1.86
N ASP A 106 -25.14 0.96 -1.11
CA ASP A 106 -25.64 1.43 0.17
C ASP A 106 -25.78 2.97 0.09
N PRO A 107 -27.03 3.50 0.07
CA PRO A 107 -27.25 4.95 -0.04
C PRO A 107 -26.69 5.76 1.13
N GLU A 108 -26.65 5.19 2.33
CA GLU A 108 -26.08 5.85 3.51
C GLU A 108 -24.57 5.91 3.42
N MET A 109 -23.90 4.84 2.98
CA MET A 109 -22.45 4.84 2.73
C MET A 109 -22.09 5.84 1.64
N LYS A 110 -22.90 5.97 0.59
CA LYS A 110 -22.69 6.99 -0.46
C LYS A 110 -22.75 8.40 0.12
N GLN A 111 -23.67 8.65 1.05
CA GLN A 111 -23.77 9.95 1.71
C GLN A 111 -22.58 10.18 2.64
N ILE A 112 -22.18 9.18 3.42
CA ILE A 112 -21.01 9.22 4.28
C ILE A 112 -19.74 9.53 3.47
N MET A 113 -19.55 8.90 2.31
CA MET A 113 -18.40 9.19 1.43
C MET A 113 -18.33 10.67 1.03
N LYS A 114 -19.47 11.32 0.78
CA LYS A 114 -19.50 12.75 0.47
C LYS A 114 -19.18 13.60 1.70
N GLU A 115 -19.69 13.24 2.86
CA GLU A 115 -19.41 13.93 4.12
C GLU A 115 -17.93 13.82 4.52
N GLU A 116 -17.29 12.70 4.18
CA GLU A 116 -15.89 12.38 4.51
C GLU A 116 -14.89 12.72 3.38
N GLU A 117 -15.33 13.40 2.32
CA GLU A 117 -14.46 13.68 1.18
C GLU A 117 -13.24 14.52 1.57
N GLU A 118 -13.44 15.57 2.36
CA GLU A 118 -12.34 16.42 2.85
C GLU A 118 -11.37 15.63 3.75
N TRP A 119 -11.90 14.82 4.66
CA TRP A 119 -11.09 13.92 5.49
C TRP A 119 -10.27 12.96 4.61
N THR A 120 -10.87 12.42 3.56
CA THR A 120 -10.17 11.49 2.65
C THR A 120 -9.02 12.18 1.92
N TYR A 121 -9.22 13.41 1.42
CA TYR A 121 -8.13 14.20 0.84
C TYR A 121 -7.02 14.48 1.85
N ALA A 122 -7.36 14.84 3.07
CA ALA A 122 -6.38 15.06 4.14
C ALA A 122 -5.55 13.81 4.43
N MET A 123 -6.17 12.62 4.41
CA MET A 123 -5.46 11.36 4.60
C MET A 123 -4.54 11.01 3.44
N PHE A 124 -4.94 11.30 2.19
CA PHE A 124 -4.05 11.17 1.03
C PHE A 124 -2.85 12.12 1.14
N ASP A 125 -3.09 13.39 1.46
CA ASP A 125 -2.02 14.38 1.62
C ASP A 125 -1.05 14.00 2.74
N ARG A 126 -1.57 13.55 3.87
CA ARG A 126 -0.76 13.03 4.97
C ARG A 126 0.13 11.88 4.52
N ALA A 127 -0.43 10.88 3.82
CA ALA A 127 0.32 9.73 3.33
C ALA A 127 1.42 10.16 2.35
N VAL A 128 1.10 11.02 1.38
CA VAL A 128 2.08 11.55 0.41
C VAL A 128 3.21 12.31 1.10
N ASN A 129 2.88 13.16 2.07
CA ASN A 129 3.89 13.94 2.80
C ASN A 129 4.78 13.04 3.69
N GLU A 130 4.24 11.98 4.28
CA GLU A 130 5.01 10.99 5.04
C GLU A 130 5.96 10.21 4.13
N GLU A 131 5.49 9.76 2.96
CA GLU A 131 6.33 9.07 1.97
C GLU A 131 7.42 9.99 1.36
N LYS A 132 7.12 11.27 1.16
CA LYS A 132 8.14 12.25 0.74
C LYS A 132 9.25 12.40 1.78
N ARG A 133 8.89 12.50 3.07
CA ARG A 133 9.88 12.54 4.15
C ARG A 133 10.69 11.24 4.24
N TRP A 134 10.05 10.10 3.95
CA TRP A 134 10.74 8.83 3.87
C TRP A 134 11.75 8.80 2.71
N ALA A 135 11.39 9.33 1.55
CA ALA A 135 12.31 9.49 0.43
C ALA A 135 13.50 10.39 0.79
N ASP A 136 13.27 11.54 1.46
CA ASP A 136 14.36 12.39 1.95
C ASP A 136 15.29 11.65 2.90
N HIS A 137 14.72 10.84 3.81
CA HIS A 137 15.51 10.04 4.75
C HIS A 137 16.38 9.01 4.05
N LEU A 138 15.83 8.29 3.08
CA LEU A 138 16.55 7.24 2.34
C LEU A 138 17.72 7.80 1.53
N PHE A 139 17.58 8.99 0.97
CA PHE A 139 18.58 9.59 0.07
C PHE A 139 19.40 10.73 0.71
N ARG A 140 19.34 10.91 2.04
CA ARG A 140 20.08 11.96 2.75
C ARG A 140 21.60 11.89 2.55
N ASP A 141 22.15 10.69 2.36
CA ASP A 141 23.59 10.46 2.23
C ASP A 141 24.04 10.28 0.77
N GLY A 142 23.11 10.42 -0.20
CA GLY A 142 23.39 10.32 -1.63
C GLY A 142 22.31 9.61 -2.43
N SER A 143 22.45 9.64 -3.74
CA SER A 143 21.50 9.06 -4.70
C SER A 143 22.00 7.76 -5.29
N MET A 144 21.06 6.93 -5.77
CA MET A 144 21.36 5.75 -6.58
C MET A 144 21.38 6.12 -8.08
N ILE A 145 22.04 5.32 -8.90
CA ILE A 145 21.96 5.47 -10.36
C ILE A 145 20.51 5.25 -10.80
N GLY A 146 19.92 6.27 -11.43
CA GLY A 146 18.53 6.22 -11.92
C GLY A 146 17.46 6.46 -10.87
N LEU A 147 17.80 6.72 -9.60
CA LEU A 147 16.86 6.97 -8.53
C LEU A 147 17.39 7.98 -7.51
N ASN A 148 16.58 8.99 -7.21
CA ASN A 148 16.86 9.99 -6.18
C ASN A 148 15.57 10.40 -5.47
N ASP A 149 15.69 11.20 -4.42
CA ASP A 149 14.56 11.71 -3.64
C ASP A 149 13.56 12.51 -4.47
N ALA A 150 14.02 13.34 -5.40
CA ALA A 150 13.16 14.17 -6.24
C ALA A 150 12.28 13.31 -7.17
N LEU A 151 12.84 12.26 -7.79
CA LEU A 151 12.09 11.32 -8.62
C LEU A 151 11.10 10.51 -7.80
N LEU A 152 11.48 10.07 -6.59
CA LEU A 152 10.58 9.34 -5.70
C LEU A 152 9.41 10.21 -5.26
N LYS A 153 9.65 11.47 -4.89
CA LYS A 153 8.59 12.41 -4.51
C LYS A 153 7.58 12.61 -5.64
N GLN A 154 8.06 12.81 -6.87
CA GLN A 154 7.19 12.89 -8.03
C GLN A 154 6.43 11.57 -8.27
N TYR A 155 7.07 10.43 -8.07
CA TYR A 155 6.45 9.14 -8.23
C TYR A 155 5.32 8.89 -7.22
N VAL A 156 5.50 9.29 -5.97
CA VAL A 156 4.45 9.22 -4.94
C VAL A 156 3.25 10.08 -5.31
N GLU A 157 3.47 11.31 -5.78
CA GLU A 157 2.39 12.21 -6.25
C GLU A 157 1.65 11.61 -7.45
N TRP A 158 2.39 11.05 -8.39
CA TRP A 158 1.81 10.40 -9.56
C TRP A 158 0.94 9.19 -9.18
N ILE A 159 1.42 8.34 -8.25
CA ILE A 159 0.65 7.23 -7.72
C ILE A 159 -0.59 7.73 -7.00
N ALA A 160 -0.46 8.71 -6.10
CA ALA A 160 -1.57 9.27 -5.34
C ALA A 160 -2.69 9.78 -6.27
N ASN A 161 -2.35 10.52 -7.32
CA ASN A 161 -3.32 10.95 -8.34
C ASN A 161 -4.07 9.78 -8.98
N ARG A 162 -3.37 8.69 -9.27
CA ARG A 162 -4.00 7.48 -9.83
C ARG A 162 -4.94 6.81 -8.85
N ARG A 163 -4.56 6.74 -7.57
CA ARG A 163 -5.38 6.14 -6.51
C ARG A 163 -6.61 6.99 -6.21
N MET A 164 -6.46 8.30 -6.11
CA MET A 164 -7.57 9.25 -6.00
C MET A 164 -8.58 9.03 -7.13
N LYS A 165 -8.11 9.01 -8.38
CA LYS A 165 -8.98 8.78 -9.54
C LYS A 165 -9.69 7.44 -9.49
N ALA A 166 -9.01 6.37 -9.03
CA ALA A 166 -9.56 5.02 -8.96
C ALA A 166 -10.75 4.89 -7.99
N ILE A 167 -10.79 5.70 -6.92
CA ILE A 167 -11.91 5.78 -5.98
C ILE A 167 -12.85 6.96 -6.28
N GLY A 168 -12.60 7.67 -7.39
CA GLY A 168 -13.44 8.73 -7.93
C GLY A 168 -13.26 10.10 -7.30
N LEU A 169 -12.12 10.35 -6.66
CA LEU A 169 -11.68 11.68 -6.26
C LEU A 169 -10.97 12.38 -7.42
N LYS A 170 -10.92 13.70 -7.37
CA LYS A 170 -10.14 14.50 -8.33
C LYS A 170 -8.65 14.45 -7.94
N PRO A 171 -7.74 14.22 -8.91
CA PRO A 171 -6.31 14.37 -8.70
C PRO A 171 -5.96 15.80 -8.27
N VAL A 172 -5.06 15.95 -7.30
CA VAL A 172 -4.67 17.26 -6.75
C VAL A 172 -3.21 17.65 -7.00
N TYR A 173 -2.36 16.67 -7.36
CA TYR A 173 -0.94 16.92 -7.62
C TYR A 173 -0.72 17.28 -9.09
N ASP A 174 0.20 18.24 -9.35
CA ASP A 174 0.51 18.74 -10.70
C ASP A 174 1.44 17.79 -11.46
N ILE A 175 0.96 16.57 -11.70
CA ILE A 175 1.66 15.58 -12.51
C ILE A 175 0.67 14.83 -13.41
N ALA A 176 0.93 14.84 -14.72
CA ALA A 176 0.05 14.21 -15.68
C ALA A 176 0.09 12.67 -15.56
N ALA A 177 -1.07 12.03 -15.72
CA ALA A 177 -1.20 10.56 -15.61
C ALA A 177 -0.28 9.77 -16.56
N LYS A 178 0.07 10.35 -17.72
CA LYS A 178 0.98 9.74 -18.72
C LYS A 178 2.46 9.86 -18.34
N ASN A 179 2.79 10.76 -17.43
CA ASN A 179 4.17 11.09 -17.07
C ASN A 179 4.59 10.29 -15.82
N ASN A 180 4.73 8.97 -15.95
CA ASN A 180 5.29 8.17 -14.87
C ASN A 180 6.76 8.54 -14.66
N PRO A 181 7.18 9.07 -13.49
CA PRO A 181 8.58 9.43 -13.23
C PRO A 181 9.53 8.22 -13.20
N LEU A 182 9.00 7.03 -12.87
CA LEU A 182 9.74 5.78 -12.77
C LEU A 182 9.10 4.69 -13.64
N PRO A 183 9.16 4.81 -14.99
CA PRO A 183 8.44 3.90 -15.89
C PRO A 183 8.89 2.45 -15.78
N TRP A 184 10.14 2.20 -15.42
CA TRP A 184 10.70 0.87 -15.21
C TRP A 184 10.07 0.11 -14.05
N THR A 185 9.44 0.77 -13.07
CA THR A 185 8.73 0.10 -11.98
C THR A 185 7.53 -0.73 -12.46
N GLN A 186 7.01 -0.44 -13.65
CA GLN A 186 5.79 -1.09 -14.16
C GLN A 186 5.95 -2.59 -14.38
N HIS A 187 7.11 -3.05 -14.85
CA HIS A 187 7.31 -4.48 -15.09
C HIS A 187 7.46 -5.28 -13.79
N TRP A 188 7.98 -4.66 -12.72
CA TRP A 188 8.08 -5.29 -11.41
C TRP A 188 6.72 -5.47 -10.72
N ILE A 189 5.81 -4.52 -10.93
CA ILE A 189 4.50 -4.48 -10.28
C ILE A 189 3.43 -5.19 -11.13
N SER A 190 3.69 -5.38 -12.43
CA SER A 190 2.70 -5.94 -13.35
C SER A 190 2.37 -7.38 -13.01
N SER A 191 1.05 -7.67 -12.94
CA SER A 191 0.53 -9.04 -12.84
C SER A 191 0.55 -9.77 -14.21
N LYS A 192 1.00 -9.10 -15.28
CA LYS A 192 1.10 -9.70 -16.61
C LYS A 192 2.38 -10.52 -16.68
N GLY A 193 2.27 -11.80 -16.47
CA GLY A 193 3.37 -12.74 -16.57
C GLY A 193 3.03 -14.05 -15.88
N LEU A 194 3.76 -15.09 -16.21
CA LEU A 194 3.62 -16.39 -15.56
C LEU A 194 3.85 -16.25 -14.05
N GLN A 195 2.95 -16.79 -13.28
CA GLN A 195 3.11 -16.93 -11.84
C GLN A 195 4.14 -18.04 -11.61
N VAL A 196 5.40 -17.63 -11.49
CA VAL A 196 6.52 -18.56 -11.24
C VAL A 196 6.85 -18.49 -9.75
N ALA A 197 7.01 -19.62 -9.12
CA ALA A 197 7.45 -19.67 -7.73
C ALA A 197 8.85 -19.03 -7.60
N PRO A 198 9.19 -18.38 -6.46
CA PRO A 198 10.48 -17.69 -6.30
C PRO A 198 11.69 -18.55 -6.62
N GLN A 199 11.65 -19.85 -6.28
CA GLN A 199 12.70 -20.81 -6.56
C GLN A 199 12.83 -21.21 -8.05
N GLU A 200 11.81 -20.94 -8.86
CA GLU A 200 11.78 -21.24 -10.29
C GLU A 200 12.20 -20.02 -11.14
N THR A 201 12.46 -18.89 -10.50
CA THR A 201 12.81 -17.65 -11.17
C THR A 201 14.32 -17.58 -11.33
N GLU A 202 14.84 -17.56 -12.55
CA GLU A 202 16.25 -17.34 -12.80
C GLU A 202 16.73 -15.98 -12.29
N VAL A 203 17.90 -15.97 -11.65
CA VAL A 203 18.63 -14.78 -11.23
C VAL A 203 19.81 -14.61 -12.18
N GLU A 204 19.74 -13.64 -13.08
CA GLU A 204 20.76 -13.43 -14.12
C GLU A 204 22.13 -13.04 -13.55
N SER A 205 22.15 -12.37 -12.40
CA SER A 205 23.38 -11.95 -11.73
C SER A 205 24.01 -13.04 -10.86
N TYR A 206 23.42 -14.25 -10.79
CA TYR A 206 23.97 -15.33 -10.00
C TYR A 206 25.19 -15.95 -10.68
N VAL A 207 26.36 -15.60 -10.18
CA VAL A 207 27.63 -16.17 -10.66
C VAL A 207 27.86 -17.49 -9.94
N VAL A 208 27.64 -18.59 -10.64
CA VAL A 208 27.98 -19.92 -10.14
C VAL A 208 29.49 -19.99 -9.86
N GLY A 209 29.86 -20.28 -8.62
CA GLY A 209 31.27 -20.32 -8.20
C GLY A 209 31.84 -18.99 -7.69
N GLY A 210 31.03 -17.93 -7.62
CA GLY A 210 31.42 -16.63 -7.05
C GLY A 210 31.45 -16.58 -5.52
N ILE A 211 31.07 -17.66 -4.85
CA ILE A 211 31.18 -17.77 -3.38
C ILE A 211 32.69 -17.93 -3.07
N LYS A 212 33.29 -16.89 -2.53
CA LYS A 212 34.59 -17.02 -1.88
C LYS A 212 34.44 -17.95 -0.69
N GLN A 213 34.90 -19.18 -0.86
CA GLN A 213 34.98 -20.12 0.24
C GLN A 213 36.17 -19.70 1.10
N ASP A 214 35.92 -19.01 2.19
CA ASP A 214 36.93 -18.62 3.19
C ASP A 214 37.20 -19.74 4.21
N VAL A 215 36.40 -20.81 4.14
CA VAL A 215 36.60 -22.04 4.91
C VAL A 215 37.63 -22.92 4.20
N LYS A 216 38.83 -23.00 4.76
CA LYS A 216 39.91 -23.94 4.33
C LYS A 216 39.74 -25.29 5.02
N LYS A 217 40.34 -26.35 4.46
CA LYS A 217 40.27 -27.72 5.02
C LYS A 217 40.73 -27.83 6.46
N ASP A 218 41.50 -26.88 6.94
CA ASP A 218 42.08 -26.82 8.27
C ASP A 218 41.42 -25.80 9.21
N THR A 219 40.42 -25.06 8.72
CA THR A 219 39.74 -24.01 9.52
C THR A 219 39.16 -24.52 10.83
N PHE A 220 38.75 -25.78 10.89
CA PHE A 220 38.18 -26.43 12.07
C PHE A 220 39.12 -27.46 12.71
N SER A 221 40.40 -27.56 12.30
CA SER A 221 41.33 -28.56 12.83
C SER A 221 41.65 -28.37 14.33
N GLY A 222 41.38 -27.18 14.89
CA GLY A 222 41.52 -26.89 16.32
C GLY A 222 40.29 -27.20 17.18
N PHE A 223 39.15 -27.55 16.57
CA PHE A 223 37.96 -27.95 17.31
C PHE A 223 38.04 -29.44 17.64
N LYS A 224 38.32 -29.79 18.90
CA LYS A 224 38.10 -31.13 19.43
C LYS A 224 36.64 -31.26 19.79
N LEU A 225 35.91 -32.14 19.11
CA LEU A 225 34.60 -32.65 19.53
C LEU A 225 34.74 -33.50 20.76
#